data_6e8141aa47ec62e3853db6f6de46c943
#
_entry.id   6e8141aa47ec62e3853db6f6de46c943
#
_cell.length_a   1.000
_cell.length_b   1.000
_cell.length_c   1.000
_cell.angle_alpha   90.00
_cell.angle_beta   90.00
_cell.angle_gamma   90.00
#
_symmetry.space_group_name_H-M   'P 1'
#
loop_
_entity.id
_entity.type
_entity.pdbx_description
1 polymer ?
#
loop_
_entity_poly.entity_id
_entity_poly.type
_entity_poly.pdbx_seq_one_letter_code
_entity_poly.pdbx_strand_id
1 'polypeptide(L)'
;MKSRVFKFAPVVTGVLLGLAMSSGAALAKGDDENLQKLGSFKTTGAPDMKTVDQNTKYADNLRKMLKNITLPDGFSIELFAVVPDARQMAVSRNKATVWVGTRKSTVWSVTDRDMDNVADTVQEFSPSVKFDAPAGVCYSPDGFLFVGERNRVLMFPAAEYFMEGSDTVAVPIVPQGTLIPPDEESYNHTTRVCTIGPDGRIYLSLGQPFNVTPADKVDLYRKVGIG
;
A
#
# COMPACT_ATOMS: atom_id res chain seq x y z
N MET A 1 61.19 3.22 -21.55
CA MET A 1 61.10 2.55 -20.23
C MET A 1 60.49 1.18 -20.43
N LYS A 2 61.23 0.13 -20.01
CA LYS A 2 60.97 -1.27 -20.37
C LYS A 2 59.89 -1.88 -19.47
N SER A 3 58.84 -2.42 -20.05
CA SER A 3 57.85 -3.26 -19.38
C SER A 3 58.40 -4.67 -19.17
N ARG A 4 58.37 -5.18 -17.93
CA ARG A 4 58.70 -6.57 -17.63
C ARG A 4 57.40 -7.38 -17.56
N VAL A 5 57.30 -8.35 -18.46
CA VAL A 5 56.27 -9.40 -18.44
C VAL A 5 56.84 -10.57 -17.65
N PHE A 6 56.15 -10.97 -16.58
CA PHE A 6 56.43 -12.21 -15.87
C PHE A 6 55.54 -13.32 -16.43
N LYS A 7 56.19 -14.34 -17.01
CA LYS A 7 55.60 -15.60 -17.39
C LYS A 7 55.75 -16.56 -16.22
N PHE A 8 54.63 -17.11 -15.70
CA PHE A 8 54.68 -18.29 -14.85
C PHE A 8 54.27 -19.51 -15.68
N ALA A 9 55.11 -20.53 -15.63
CA ALA A 9 54.87 -21.83 -16.22
C ALA A 9 54.10 -22.73 -15.23
N PRO A 10 53.23 -23.63 -15.72
CA PRO A 10 52.51 -24.52 -14.85
C PRO A 10 53.31 -25.77 -14.51
N VAL A 11 53.35 -26.14 -13.24
CA VAL A 11 53.79 -27.47 -12.81
C VAL A 11 52.52 -28.29 -12.56
N VAL A 12 52.30 -29.23 -13.44
CA VAL A 12 51.29 -30.28 -13.26
C VAL A 12 51.96 -31.44 -12.54
N THR A 13 51.45 -31.82 -11.40
CA THR A 13 51.68 -33.19 -10.90
C THR A 13 50.40 -33.68 -10.25
N GLY A 14 49.75 -34.60 -10.95
CA GLY A 14 48.53 -35.23 -10.50
C GLY A 14 48.74 -36.26 -9.41
N VAL A 15 47.78 -36.32 -8.51
CA VAL A 15 47.41 -37.57 -7.79
C VAL A 15 45.92 -37.58 -7.74
N LEU A 16 45.32 -38.41 -8.59
CA LEU A 16 43.93 -38.83 -8.48
C LEU A 16 43.80 -39.82 -7.33
N LEU A 17 43.34 -39.39 -6.18
CA LEU A 17 42.74 -40.29 -5.21
C LEU A 17 41.21 -40.09 -5.28
N GLY A 18 40.56 -41.00 -5.95
CA GLY A 18 39.10 -41.07 -5.98
C GLY A 18 38.54 -41.47 -4.58
N LEU A 19 38.06 -40.46 -3.87
CA LEU A 19 37.07 -40.69 -2.81
C LEU A 19 35.69 -40.47 -3.41
N ALA A 20 35.01 -41.54 -3.76
CA ALA A 20 33.58 -41.55 -3.97
C ALA A 20 32.92 -41.21 -2.63
N MET A 21 32.71 -39.93 -2.33
CA MET A 21 31.75 -39.55 -1.32
C MET A 21 30.37 -39.71 -1.93
N SER A 22 29.72 -40.83 -1.68
CA SER A 22 28.29 -40.94 -1.75
C SER A 22 27.71 -40.03 -0.66
N SER A 23 27.53 -38.74 -1.01
CA SER A 23 26.66 -37.84 -0.25
C SER A 23 25.23 -38.31 -0.49
N GLY A 24 24.86 -39.44 0.18
CA GLY A 24 23.47 -39.68 0.47
C GLY A 24 23.01 -38.53 1.35
N ALA A 25 22.31 -37.58 0.73
CA ALA A 25 21.51 -36.64 1.48
C ALA A 25 20.46 -37.48 2.23
N ALA A 26 20.80 -37.90 3.46
CA ALA A 26 19.82 -38.28 4.43
C ALA A 26 19.02 -36.99 4.74
N LEU A 27 18.04 -36.67 3.90
CA LEU A 27 16.96 -35.77 4.28
C LEU A 27 16.37 -36.40 5.53
N ALA A 28 16.63 -35.77 6.67
CA ALA A 28 16.11 -36.26 7.92
C ALA A 28 14.59 -36.29 7.80
N LYS A 29 13.99 -37.43 8.05
CA LYS A 29 12.53 -37.64 7.99
C LYS A 29 11.74 -36.63 8.83
N GLY A 30 12.44 -35.86 9.69
CA GLY A 30 11.91 -34.76 10.47
C GLY A 30 11.74 -33.43 9.72
N ASP A 31 12.42 -33.25 8.60
CA ASP A 31 12.35 -31.96 7.88
C ASP A 31 11.04 -31.83 7.09
N ASP A 32 10.56 -32.95 6.51
CA ASP A 32 9.27 -32.96 5.81
C ASP A 32 8.09 -32.79 6.78
N GLU A 33 8.16 -33.40 7.98
CA GLU A 33 7.13 -33.19 9.01
C GLU A 33 7.15 -31.74 9.55
N ASN A 34 8.32 -31.15 9.68
CA ASN A 34 8.47 -29.76 10.12
C ASN A 34 8.01 -28.78 9.02
N LEU A 35 8.29 -29.05 7.75
CA LEU A 35 7.77 -28.29 6.62
C LEU A 35 6.24 -28.39 6.51
N GLN A 36 5.66 -29.59 6.71
CA GLN A 36 4.21 -29.75 6.77
C GLN A 36 3.60 -29.02 7.97
N LYS A 37 4.25 -29.04 9.12
CA LYS A 37 3.81 -28.26 10.29
C LYS A 37 3.92 -26.77 10.04
N LEU A 38 4.98 -26.27 9.38
CA LEU A 38 5.11 -24.88 8.97
C LEU A 38 4.01 -24.50 7.96
N GLY A 39 3.65 -25.36 7.03
CA GLY A 39 2.54 -25.14 6.11
C GLY A 39 1.15 -25.21 6.76
N SER A 40 1.03 -25.87 7.93
CA SER A 40 -0.19 -25.93 8.71
C SER A 40 -0.28 -24.85 9.80
N PHE A 41 0.76 -24.04 10.00
CA PHE A 41 0.71 -22.89 10.88
C PHE A 41 -0.26 -21.87 10.30
N LYS A 42 -1.50 -21.95 10.71
CA LYS A 42 -2.36 -20.77 10.75
C LYS A 42 -1.72 -19.84 11.77
N THR A 43 -1.17 -18.74 11.31
CA THR A 43 -0.78 -17.65 12.20
C THR A 43 -1.98 -17.34 13.07
N THR A 44 -1.91 -17.72 14.34
CA THR A 44 -2.92 -17.40 15.33
C THR A 44 -2.94 -15.87 15.42
N GLY A 45 -3.92 -15.22 14.79
CA GLY A 45 -4.08 -13.79 14.83
C GLY A 45 -4.05 -13.04 13.50
N ALA A 46 -3.91 -13.71 12.34
CA ALA A 46 -4.25 -13.07 11.08
C ALA A 46 -5.79 -12.92 11.04
N PRO A 47 -6.35 -11.71 11.13
CA PRO A 47 -7.79 -11.54 10.93
C PRO A 47 -8.13 -12.02 9.53
N ASP A 48 -9.34 -12.59 9.36
CA ASP A 48 -9.87 -12.89 8.03
C ASP A 48 -9.93 -11.58 7.25
N MET A 49 -9.05 -11.44 6.26
CA MET A 49 -8.95 -10.22 5.47
C MET A 49 -10.12 -10.14 4.52
N LYS A 50 -10.81 -9.02 4.53
CA LYS A 50 -11.89 -8.77 3.58
C LYS A 50 -11.29 -8.54 2.20
N THR A 51 -11.82 -9.28 1.22
CA THR A 51 -11.51 -9.10 -0.20
C THR A 51 -12.76 -8.64 -0.94
N VAL A 52 -12.57 -7.98 -2.09
CA VAL A 52 -13.65 -7.54 -2.96
C VAL A 52 -13.60 -8.37 -4.24
N ASP A 53 -14.66 -9.13 -4.50
CA ASP A 53 -14.78 -9.91 -5.73
C ASP A 53 -14.87 -8.98 -6.95
N GLN A 54 -13.96 -9.17 -7.90
CA GLN A 54 -13.84 -8.40 -9.13
C GLN A 54 -14.66 -9.00 -10.28
N ASN A 55 -15.17 -10.24 -10.12
CA ASN A 55 -15.93 -10.98 -11.13
C ASN A 55 -17.43 -10.94 -10.86
N THR A 56 -17.97 -9.74 -10.66
CA THR A 56 -19.38 -9.54 -10.33
C THR A 56 -20.17 -9.02 -11.53
N LYS A 57 -21.49 -9.25 -11.50
CA LYS A 57 -22.41 -8.65 -12.48
C LYS A 57 -22.29 -7.10 -12.52
N TYR A 58 -21.95 -6.49 -11.38
CA TYR A 58 -21.72 -5.05 -11.31
C TYR A 58 -20.48 -4.65 -12.13
N ALA A 59 -19.36 -5.35 -11.94
CA ALA A 59 -18.14 -5.12 -12.71
C ALA A 59 -18.39 -5.32 -14.25
N ASP A 60 -19.15 -6.35 -14.61
CA ASP A 60 -19.51 -6.59 -16.01
C ASP A 60 -20.36 -5.47 -16.61
N ASN A 61 -21.29 -4.92 -15.83
CA ASN A 61 -22.07 -3.78 -16.27
C ASN A 61 -21.20 -2.52 -16.44
N LEU A 62 -20.24 -2.28 -15.54
CA LEU A 62 -19.27 -1.19 -15.69
C LEU A 62 -18.44 -1.36 -16.98
N ARG A 63 -17.89 -2.55 -17.24
CA ARG A 63 -17.15 -2.85 -18.49
C ARG A 63 -18.01 -2.61 -19.74
N LYS A 64 -19.30 -2.93 -19.69
CA LYS A 64 -20.24 -2.62 -20.79
C LYS A 64 -20.46 -1.12 -20.96
N MET A 65 -20.59 -0.37 -19.85
CA MET A 65 -20.78 1.09 -19.88
C MET A 65 -19.56 1.81 -20.47
N LEU A 66 -18.36 1.35 -20.16
CA LEU A 66 -17.11 1.95 -20.69
C LEU A 66 -17.07 1.92 -22.23
N LYS A 67 -17.67 0.90 -22.86
CA LYS A 67 -17.75 0.79 -24.34
C LYS A 67 -18.57 1.89 -25.01
N ASN A 68 -19.39 2.63 -24.24
CA ASN A 68 -20.18 3.75 -24.74
C ASN A 68 -19.45 5.10 -24.63
N ILE A 69 -18.22 5.12 -24.11
CA ILE A 69 -17.42 6.33 -23.97
C ILE A 69 -16.60 6.53 -25.24
N THR A 70 -16.76 7.70 -25.86
CA THR A 70 -15.94 8.11 -27.00
C THR A 70 -14.66 8.75 -26.48
N LEU A 71 -13.52 8.26 -26.94
CA LEU A 71 -12.21 8.75 -26.56
C LEU A 71 -11.50 9.40 -27.73
N PRO A 72 -10.59 10.34 -27.49
CA PRO A 72 -9.66 10.83 -28.51
C PRO A 72 -8.76 9.71 -29.04
N ASP A 73 -8.21 9.88 -30.22
CA ASP A 73 -7.26 8.95 -30.82
C ASP A 73 -6.04 8.74 -29.89
N GLY A 74 -5.64 7.48 -29.70
CA GLY A 74 -4.51 7.11 -28.85
C GLY A 74 -4.85 6.91 -27.37
N PHE A 75 -6.12 7.11 -26.96
CA PHE A 75 -6.58 6.82 -25.60
C PHE A 75 -7.37 5.51 -25.54
N SER A 76 -7.22 4.77 -24.44
CA SER A 76 -8.04 3.62 -24.08
C SER A 76 -8.63 3.81 -22.69
N ILE A 77 -9.72 3.11 -22.38
CA ILE A 77 -10.36 3.09 -21.07
C ILE A 77 -10.74 1.67 -20.70
N GLU A 78 -10.35 1.26 -19.52
CA GLU A 78 -10.61 -0.06 -18.98
C GLU A 78 -11.00 0.02 -17.51
N LEU A 79 -11.68 -1.02 -16.99
CA LEU A 79 -11.98 -1.16 -15.57
C LEU A 79 -10.77 -1.81 -14.89
N PHE A 80 -10.02 -1.03 -14.14
CA PHE A 80 -8.89 -1.51 -13.37
C PHE A 80 -9.34 -2.33 -12.16
N ALA A 81 -10.22 -1.79 -11.33
CA ALA A 81 -10.75 -2.45 -10.13
C ALA A 81 -12.10 -1.89 -9.70
N VAL A 82 -12.88 -2.70 -8.99
CA VAL A 82 -14.05 -2.26 -8.23
C VAL A 82 -13.66 -2.13 -6.76
N VAL A 83 -13.69 -0.92 -6.22
CA VAL A 83 -13.31 -0.62 -4.84
C VAL A 83 -14.46 0.08 -4.12
N PRO A 84 -14.98 -0.48 -3.01
CA PRO A 84 -16.09 0.11 -2.28
C PRO A 84 -15.71 1.47 -1.66
N ASP A 85 -16.58 2.45 -1.80
CA ASP A 85 -16.48 3.80 -1.19
C ASP A 85 -15.14 4.52 -1.48
N ALA A 86 -14.51 4.24 -2.60
CA ALA A 86 -13.23 4.81 -3.02
C ALA A 86 -13.23 6.36 -3.01
N ARG A 87 -12.14 6.94 -2.51
CA ARG A 87 -11.91 8.39 -2.48
C ARG A 87 -10.59 8.75 -3.16
N GLN A 88 -9.53 8.91 -2.41
CA GLN A 88 -8.21 9.20 -2.94
C GLN A 88 -7.42 7.91 -3.14
N MET A 89 -6.49 7.95 -4.10
CA MET A 89 -5.61 6.83 -4.42
C MET A 89 -4.16 7.26 -4.35
N ALA A 90 -3.28 6.33 -3.95
CA ALA A 90 -1.83 6.48 -3.97
C ALA A 90 -1.19 5.25 -4.60
N VAL A 91 -0.32 5.46 -5.57
CA VAL A 91 0.38 4.38 -6.28
C VAL A 91 1.74 4.13 -5.64
N SER A 92 2.08 2.86 -5.44
CA SER A 92 3.40 2.44 -4.95
C SER A 92 4.53 2.78 -5.92
N ARG A 93 5.78 2.74 -5.44
CA ARG A 93 6.95 2.96 -6.27
C ARG A 93 7.08 1.90 -7.37
N ASN A 94 6.82 0.64 -7.05
CA ASN A 94 6.86 -0.49 -7.98
C ASN A 94 5.68 -0.50 -8.97
N LYS A 95 4.68 0.39 -8.79
CA LYS A 95 3.45 0.53 -9.59
C LYS A 95 2.50 -0.67 -9.54
N ALA A 96 2.84 -1.73 -8.82
CA ALA A 96 2.02 -2.94 -8.70
C ALA A 96 0.91 -2.80 -7.65
N THR A 97 0.93 -1.73 -6.84
CA THR A 97 -0.04 -1.54 -5.76
C THR A 97 -0.62 -0.14 -5.78
N VAL A 98 -1.93 -0.06 -5.59
CA VAL A 98 -2.66 1.19 -5.38
C VAL A 98 -3.39 1.10 -4.04
N TRP A 99 -3.07 1.99 -3.11
CA TRP A 99 -3.87 2.16 -1.90
C TRP A 99 -5.02 3.10 -2.15
N VAL A 100 -6.19 2.72 -1.66
CA VAL A 100 -7.43 3.47 -1.86
C VAL A 100 -8.05 3.81 -0.53
N GLY A 101 -8.08 5.10 -0.23
CA GLY A 101 -8.75 5.64 0.95
C GLY A 101 -10.27 5.67 0.81
N THR A 102 -10.99 5.62 1.94
CA THR A 102 -12.45 5.63 1.97
C THR A 102 -13.01 6.65 2.99
N ARG A 103 -14.30 6.91 2.93
CA ARG A 103 -14.98 7.74 3.95
C ARG A 103 -15.49 6.95 5.16
N LYS A 104 -15.34 5.63 5.15
CA LYS A 104 -15.80 4.77 6.25
C LYS A 104 -14.65 4.42 7.19
N SER A 105 -14.23 3.17 7.18
CA SER A 105 -13.26 2.65 8.15
C SER A 105 -12.25 1.69 7.52
N THR A 106 -12.08 1.72 6.21
CA THR A 106 -11.20 0.81 5.49
C THR A 106 -10.32 1.57 4.52
N VAL A 107 -9.04 1.24 4.49
CA VAL A 107 -8.14 1.50 3.37
C VAL A 107 -8.04 0.19 2.59
N TRP A 108 -8.14 0.27 1.27
CA TRP A 108 -8.00 -0.89 0.40
C TRP A 108 -6.62 -0.92 -0.23
N SER A 109 -6.05 -2.12 -0.34
CA SER A 109 -4.88 -2.42 -1.14
C SER A 109 -5.36 -3.10 -2.43
N VAL A 110 -5.02 -2.52 -3.56
CA VAL A 110 -5.34 -3.01 -4.90
C VAL A 110 -4.04 -3.39 -5.56
N THR A 111 -3.85 -4.67 -5.90
CA THR A 111 -2.61 -5.17 -6.50
C THR A 111 -2.85 -5.67 -7.92
N ASP A 112 -1.93 -5.31 -8.80
CA ASP A 112 -1.79 -5.75 -10.18
C ASP A 112 -0.34 -6.25 -10.33
N ARG A 113 -0.11 -7.56 -10.20
CA ARG A 113 1.23 -8.14 -10.14
C ARG A 113 1.85 -8.36 -11.51
N ASP A 114 1.02 -8.71 -12.48
CA ASP A 114 1.48 -8.96 -13.84
C ASP A 114 1.46 -7.72 -14.72
N MET A 115 0.97 -6.58 -14.16
CA MET A 115 0.93 -5.26 -14.80
C MET A 115 0.14 -5.26 -16.11
N ASP A 116 -0.94 -6.03 -16.16
CA ASP A 116 -1.85 -6.08 -17.31
C ASP A 116 -2.93 -4.97 -17.27
N ASN A 117 -2.89 -4.11 -16.26
CA ASN A 117 -3.84 -3.03 -15.95
C ASN A 117 -5.22 -3.53 -15.49
N VAL A 118 -5.30 -4.75 -14.99
CA VAL A 118 -6.45 -5.29 -14.28
C VAL A 118 -6.00 -5.77 -12.90
N ALA A 119 -6.67 -5.36 -11.85
CA ALA A 119 -6.28 -5.73 -10.51
C ALA A 119 -6.50 -7.22 -10.24
N ASP A 120 -5.44 -7.93 -9.79
CA ASP A 120 -5.51 -9.30 -9.32
C ASP A 120 -6.27 -9.44 -8.02
N THR A 121 -6.04 -8.49 -7.10
CA THR A 121 -6.58 -8.55 -5.75
C THR A 121 -6.99 -7.17 -5.26
N VAL A 122 -8.15 -7.10 -4.63
CA VAL A 122 -8.60 -5.95 -3.84
C VAL A 122 -8.90 -6.43 -2.44
N GLN A 123 -8.12 -5.98 -1.46
CA GLN A 123 -8.25 -6.45 -0.09
C GLN A 123 -8.09 -5.32 0.94
N GLU A 124 -8.59 -5.56 2.15
CA GLU A 124 -8.43 -4.65 3.27
C GLU A 124 -6.95 -4.49 3.65
N PHE A 125 -6.48 -3.26 3.75
CA PHE A 125 -5.12 -2.93 4.18
C PHE A 125 -5.09 -2.69 5.69
N SER A 126 -4.15 -3.34 6.38
CA SER A 126 -3.91 -3.20 7.83
C SER A 126 -5.19 -3.29 8.69
N PRO A 127 -5.90 -4.45 8.67
CA PRO A 127 -7.25 -4.61 9.25
C PRO A 127 -7.30 -4.42 10.77
N SER A 128 -6.19 -4.57 11.51
CA SER A 128 -6.15 -4.28 12.95
C SER A 128 -6.16 -2.79 13.27
N VAL A 129 -5.89 -1.93 12.29
CA VAL A 129 -5.98 -0.48 12.46
C VAL A 129 -7.44 -0.05 12.34
N LYS A 130 -7.96 0.51 13.42
CA LYS A 130 -9.30 1.11 13.40
C LYS A 130 -9.21 2.49 12.76
N PHE A 131 -9.47 2.55 11.45
CA PHE A 131 -9.50 3.81 10.71
C PHE A 131 -10.79 4.60 10.96
N ASP A 132 -10.68 5.92 10.93
CA ASP A 132 -11.78 6.87 11.02
C ASP A 132 -11.79 7.81 9.81
N ALA A 133 -12.62 7.51 8.83
CA ALA A 133 -12.71 8.21 7.55
C ALA A 133 -11.34 8.41 6.86
N PRO A 134 -10.58 7.32 6.57
CA PRO A 134 -9.23 7.38 6.01
C PRO A 134 -9.25 7.75 4.52
N ALA A 135 -9.81 8.90 4.20
CA ALA A 135 -10.07 9.29 2.81
C ALA A 135 -8.83 9.76 2.07
N GLY A 136 -7.88 10.39 2.78
CA GLY A 136 -6.65 10.90 2.20
C GLY A 136 -5.54 9.87 2.24
N VAL A 137 -5.01 9.49 1.09
CA VAL A 137 -3.84 8.61 1.00
C VAL A 137 -2.80 9.25 0.07
N CYS A 138 -1.54 9.26 0.49
CA CYS A 138 -0.42 9.66 -0.37
C CYS A 138 0.82 8.83 -0.08
N TYR A 139 1.62 8.61 -1.11
CA TYR A 139 2.82 7.80 -1.05
C TYR A 139 4.04 8.64 -1.39
N SER A 140 5.06 8.62 -0.51
CA SER A 140 6.27 9.41 -0.72
C SER A 140 7.28 8.68 -1.61
N PRO A 141 8.17 9.42 -2.28
CA PRO A 141 9.28 8.82 -3.01
C PRO A 141 10.20 7.96 -2.14
N ASP A 142 10.23 8.23 -0.83
CA ASP A 142 11.02 7.46 0.15
C ASP A 142 10.39 6.13 0.55
N GLY A 143 9.18 5.84 0.07
CA GLY A 143 8.52 4.56 0.31
C GLY A 143 7.54 4.55 1.48
N PHE A 144 7.11 5.70 1.98
CA PHE A 144 6.15 5.80 3.08
C PHE A 144 4.74 6.07 2.56
N LEU A 145 3.78 5.27 3.02
CA LEU A 145 2.36 5.56 2.82
C LEU A 145 1.86 6.41 3.99
N PHE A 146 1.17 7.50 3.67
CA PHE A 146 0.47 8.33 4.64
C PHE A 146 -1.03 8.19 4.47
N VAL A 147 -1.74 8.10 5.60
CA VAL A 147 -3.21 8.02 5.64
C VAL A 147 -3.73 9.16 6.49
N GLY A 148 -4.41 10.10 5.84
CA GLY A 148 -5.11 11.20 6.48
C GLY A 148 -6.52 10.80 6.87
N GLU A 149 -6.79 10.80 8.17
CA GLU A 149 -8.09 10.53 8.76
C GLU A 149 -8.77 11.83 9.21
N ARG A 150 -9.96 11.72 9.74
CA ARG A 150 -10.73 12.89 10.20
C ARG A 150 -9.93 13.80 11.15
N ASN A 151 -9.27 13.21 12.15
CA ASN A 151 -8.48 13.97 13.15
C ASN A 151 -7.19 13.25 13.56
N ARG A 152 -6.54 12.58 12.60
CA ARG A 152 -5.27 11.87 12.77
C ARG A 152 -4.55 11.74 11.43
N VAL A 153 -3.22 11.61 11.46
CA VAL A 153 -2.44 11.18 10.29
C VAL A 153 -1.55 10.01 10.69
N LEU A 154 -1.67 8.91 9.98
CA LEU A 154 -0.83 7.72 10.14
C LEU A 154 0.22 7.65 9.03
N MET A 155 1.40 7.15 9.38
CA MET A 155 2.47 6.78 8.46
C MET A 155 2.68 5.27 8.54
N PHE A 156 2.83 4.64 7.38
CA PHE A 156 3.13 3.23 7.21
C PHE A 156 4.48 3.10 6.48
N PRO A 157 5.57 2.86 7.20
CA PRO A 157 6.93 2.89 6.62
C PRO A 157 7.24 1.69 5.74
N ALA A 158 6.45 0.64 5.82
CA ALA A 158 6.68 -0.61 5.11
C ALA A 158 5.45 -1.10 4.32
N ALA A 159 4.51 -0.19 4.00
CA ALA A 159 3.25 -0.54 3.34
C ALA A 159 3.43 -1.36 2.05
N GLU A 160 4.44 -1.01 1.23
CA GLU A 160 4.73 -1.68 -0.04
C GLU A 160 5.15 -3.14 0.11
N TYR A 161 5.73 -3.51 1.26
CA TYR A 161 6.15 -4.89 1.55
C TYR A 161 5.05 -5.74 2.20
N PHE A 162 4.01 -5.10 2.74
CA PHE A 162 2.91 -5.74 3.46
C PHE A 162 1.55 -5.44 2.84
N MET A 163 1.52 -5.07 1.58
CA MET A 163 0.29 -4.72 0.85
C MET A 163 -0.77 -5.83 0.86
N GLU A 164 -0.35 -7.08 0.99
CA GLU A 164 -1.20 -8.27 1.07
C GLU A 164 -1.04 -9.00 2.42
N GLY A 165 -0.29 -8.41 3.32
CA GLY A 165 -0.16 -8.90 4.70
C GLY A 165 -1.38 -8.56 5.53
N SER A 166 -1.56 -9.31 6.65
CA SER A 166 -2.64 -9.05 7.60
C SER A 166 -2.52 -7.68 8.26
N ASP A 167 -1.31 -7.26 8.59
CA ASP A 167 -1.01 -5.99 9.25
C ASP A 167 0.39 -5.49 8.93
N THR A 168 0.58 -4.20 9.15
CA THR A 168 1.88 -3.54 9.09
C THR A 168 2.00 -2.48 10.20
N VAL A 169 3.22 -2.02 10.42
CA VAL A 169 3.48 -0.97 11.42
C VAL A 169 2.81 0.33 11.00
N ALA A 170 1.97 0.86 11.88
CA ALA A 170 1.34 2.18 11.77
C ALA A 170 1.91 3.14 12.81
N VAL A 171 2.41 4.28 12.37
CA VAL A 171 2.98 5.33 13.24
C VAL A 171 2.12 6.59 13.18
N PRO A 172 1.50 7.04 14.28
CA PRO A 172 0.77 8.29 14.28
C PRO A 172 1.76 9.48 14.24
N ILE A 173 1.90 10.12 13.06
CA ILE A 173 2.69 11.34 12.90
C ILE A 173 1.92 12.59 13.34
N VAL A 174 0.58 12.54 13.26
CA VAL A 174 -0.32 13.45 13.94
C VAL A 174 -1.24 12.59 14.80
N PRO A 175 -1.11 12.67 16.15
CA PRO A 175 -1.92 11.87 17.06
C PRO A 175 -3.42 12.15 16.93
N GLN A 176 -4.23 11.18 17.35
CA GLN A 176 -5.69 11.33 17.35
C GLN A 176 -6.11 12.55 18.16
N GLY A 177 -6.98 13.38 17.59
CA GLY A 177 -7.52 14.58 18.25
C GLY A 177 -6.62 15.81 18.17
N THR A 178 -5.49 15.75 17.44
CA THR A 178 -4.54 16.87 17.39
C THR A 178 -4.43 17.55 16.01
N LEU A 179 -5.06 16.98 14.98
CA LEU A 179 -5.06 17.59 13.64
C LEU A 179 -5.97 18.81 13.56
N ILE A 180 -7.14 18.73 14.19
CA ILE A 180 -8.11 19.82 14.35
C ILE A 180 -8.59 19.83 15.80
N PRO A 181 -9.09 20.99 16.31
CA PRO A 181 -9.69 21.03 17.64
C PRO A 181 -10.83 20.00 17.76
N PRO A 182 -10.90 19.21 18.85
CA PRO A 182 -11.91 18.17 19.02
C PRO A 182 -13.34 18.68 18.90
N ASP A 183 -13.62 19.91 19.37
CA ASP A 183 -14.93 20.55 19.31
C ASP A 183 -15.33 20.94 17.88
N GLU A 184 -14.40 20.90 16.94
CA GLU A 184 -14.61 21.18 15.51
C GLU A 184 -14.70 19.90 14.68
N GLU A 185 -14.64 18.71 15.31
CA GLU A 185 -14.83 17.45 14.61
C GLU A 185 -16.25 17.34 14.07
N SER A 186 -16.35 17.01 12.78
CA SER A 186 -17.63 16.84 12.08
C SER A 186 -17.49 15.72 11.06
N TYR A 187 -18.59 15.13 10.66
CA TYR A 187 -18.65 14.26 9.49
C TYR A 187 -18.92 15.04 8.18
N ASN A 188 -19.19 16.34 8.27
CA ASN A 188 -19.30 17.20 7.10
C ASN A 188 -17.92 17.69 6.67
N HIS A 189 -17.61 17.61 5.37
CA HIS A 189 -16.35 18.04 4.78
C HIS A 189 -15.09 17.46 5.45
N THR A 190 -15.19 16.24 6.00
CA THR A 190 -14.10 15.58 6.75
C THR A 190 -13.11 14.84 5.87
N THR A 191 -13.37 14.73 4.58
CA THR A 191 -12.45 14.09 3.66
C THR A 191 -11.14 14.86 3.64
N ARG A 192 -10.06 14.20 4.10
CA ARG A 192 -8.71 14.75 4.00
C ARG A 192 -8.11 14.36 2.67
N VAL A 193 -7.57 15.32 1.94
CA VAL A 193 -6.78 15.05 0.73
C VAL A 193 -5.32 15.27 1.09
N CYS A 194 -4.50 14.29 0.76
CA CYS A 194 -3.08 14.27 1.06
C CYS A 194 -2.26 14.28 -0.23
N THR A 195 -1.19 15.04 -0.26
CA THR A 195 -0.20 15.01 -1.36
C THR A 195 1.20 15.25 -0.82
N ILE A 196 2.21 14.73 -1.54
CA ILE A 196 3.60 15.05 -1.26
C ILE A 196 4.02 16.16 -2.21
N GLY A 197 4.50 17.26 -1.65
CA GLY A 197 4.99 18.40 -2.43
C GLY A 197 6.37 18.15 -3.02
N PRO A 198 6.81 19.01 -3.95
CA PRO A 198 8.15 18.92 -4.55
C PRO A 198 9.28 19.14 -3.53
N ASP A 199 8.96 19.71 -2.38
CA ASP A 199 9.86 19.93 -1.24
C ASP A 199 9.90 18.71 -0.26
N GLY A 200 9.23 17.60 -0.61
CA GLY A 200 9.13 16.39 0.20
C GLY A 200 8.18 16.50 1.39
N ARG A 201 7.48 17.62 1.56
CA ARG A 201 6.53 17.79 2.65
C ARG A 201 5.16 17.21 2.33
N ILE A 202 4.45 16.80 3.39
CA ILE A 202 3.06 16.36 3.28
C ILE A 202 2.16 17.59 3.34
N TYR A 203 1.31 17.74 2.33
CA TYR A 203 0.25 18.74 2.30
C TYR A 203 -1.08 18.02 2.53
N LEU A 204 -1.82 18.47 3.52
CA LEU A 204 -3.11 17.90 3.90
C LEU A 204 -4.19 18.98 3.87
N SER A 205 -5.28 18.74 3.13
CA SER A 205 -6.43 19.63 3.15
C SER A 205 -7.28 19.39 4.39
N LEU A 206 -7.73 20.46 5.03
CA LEU A 206 -8.63 20.44 6.18
C LEU A 206 -9.91 21.18 5.82
N GLY A 207 -11.00 20.46 5.61
CA GLY A 207 -12.32 21.06 5.39
C GLY A 207 -12.95 21.52 6.70
N GLN A 208 -13.68 22.62 6.65
CA GLN A 208 -14.48 23.13 7.77
C GLN A 208 -15.86 22.44 7.83
N PRO A 209 -16.50 22.37 9.01
CA PRO A 209 -17.80 21.73 9.15
C PRO A 209 -18.95 22.42 8.42
N PHE A 210 -18.76 23.66 8.01
CA PHE A 210 -19.79 24.56 7.45
C PHE A 210 -19.51 24.90 5.98
N ASN A 211 -20.55 25.08 5.19
CA ASN A 211 -20.43 25.61 3.81
C ASN A 211 -20.01 27.09 3.79
N VAL A 212 -20.42 27.83 4.82
CA VAL A 212 -20.00 29.21 5.06
C VAL A 212 -19.52 29.30 6.49
N THR A 213 -18.30 29.80 6.68
CA THR A 213 -17.72 29.94 8.02
C THR A 213 -18.57 30.88 8.89
N PRO A 214 -19.08 30.47 10.05
CA PRO A 214 -19.71 31.37 11.01
C PRO A 214 -18.77 32.48 11.44
N ALA A 215 -19.29 33.66 11.64
CA ALA A 215 -18.47 34.86 11.94
C ALA A 215 -17.61 34.72 13.18
N ASP A 216 -18.13 34.00 14.20
CA ASP A 216 -17.43 33.71 15.46
C ASP A 216 -16.33 32.65 15.32
N LYS A 217 -16.30 31.90 14.20
CA LYS A 217 -15.29 30.85 13.93
C LYS A 217 -14.16 31.31 13.02
N VAL A 218 -14.28 32.44 12.35
CA VAL A 218 -13.33 32.89 11.30
C VAL A 218 -11.89 32.94 11.83
N ASP A 219 -11.66 33.55 12.98
CA ASP A 219 -10.32 33.72 13.54
C ASP A 219 -9.74 32.39 14.03
N LEU A 220 -10.56 31.50 14.61
CA LEU A 220 -10.15 30.16 14.99
C LEU A 220 -9.70 29.37 13.76
N TYR A 221 -10.50 29.36 12.71
CA TYR A 221 -10.21 28.55 11.52
C TYR A 221 -8.98 29.06 10.78
N ARG A 222 -8.79 30.36 10.67
CA ARG A 222 -7.53 30.92 10.14
C ARG A 222 -6.31 30.48 10.96
N LYS A 223 -6.42 30.47 12.29
CA LYS A 223 -5.31 30.10 13.19
C LYS A 223 -4.94 28.64 13.05
N VAL A 224 -5.91 27.74 12.86
CA VAL A 224 -5.68 26.28 12.79
C VAL A 224 -5.58 25.74 11.37
N GLY A 225 -5.71 26.60 10.35
CA GLY A 225 -5.58 26.21 8.94
C GLY A 225 -6.77 25.40 8.41
N ILE A 226 -7.96 25.60 8.97
CA ILE A 226 -9.22 25.02 8.45
C ILE A 226 -9.81 26.00 7.45
N GLY A 227 -10.03 25.55 6.19
CA GLY A 227 -10.50 26.42 5.13
C GLY A 227 -11.49 25.82 4.16
#